data_08363250334b1dde628854c877b7bc35
#
_entry.id   08363250334b1dde628854c877b7bc35
#
_cell.length_a   1.000
_cell.length_b   1.000
_cell.length_c   1.000
_cell.angle_alpha   90.00
_cell.angle_beta   90.00
_cell.angle_gamma   90.00
#
_symmetry.space_group_name_H-M   'P 1'
#
loop_
_entity.id
_entity.type
_entity.pdbx_description
1 polymer ?
#
loop_
_entity_poly.entity_id
_entity_poly.type
_entity_poly.pdbx_seq_one_letter_code
_entity_poly.pdbx_strand_id
1 'polypeptide(L)'
;MTPHTNPPRRPAARRRPVVPESGSVPALLRRARRPLSKVTALPARWIVPVAVLAGALAGGTYGMLRTPQYSATSYVVVVPTERSDPAAALGFATAYGRVATQVALIGDAPVWAGVPARTLRESVQTATSPDAPMISVTATSDRASTAVSMADGVARALVLNGSQLQGSTKVRVLQFSRAVAPNGPVTPSAGLSALVGGSAGGLLGGLGLLVRPKPRRGEFHANVPGPAPSAPPQSPSQAQSLPQPETV
;
A
#
# COMPACT_ATOMS: atom_id res chain seq x y z
N MET A 1 -7.95 -63.27 -53.99
CA MET A 1 -6.74 -63.48 -53.18
C MET A 1 -5.62 -62.68 -53.82
N THR A 2 -5.38 -61.49 -53.43
CA THR A 2 -4.23 -60.66 -53.87
C THR A 2 -3.55 -60.12 -52.62
N PRO A 3 -2.24 -60.31 -52.43
CA PRO A 3 -1.53 -59.88 -51.23
C PRO A 3 -1.17 -58.42 -51.36
N HIS A 4 -1.58 -57.62 -50.34
CA HIS A 4 -1.16 -56.24 -50.15
C HIS A 4 0.29 -56.19 -49.70
N THR A 5 1.16 -55.72 -50.59
CA THR A 5 2.56 -55.43 -50.28
C THR A 5 2.65 -54.06 -49.55
N ASN A 6 3.09 -54.09 -48.33
CA ASN A 6 3.30 -52.94 -47.49
C ASN A 6 4.67 -52.26 -47.78
N PRO A 7 4.76 -50.95 -48.12
CA PRO A 7 6.05 -50.32 -48.39
C PRO A 7 6.82 -50.03 -47.08
N PRO A 8 8.16 -50.03 -47.13
CA PRO A 8 9.01 -49.88 -45.93
C PRO A 8 8.93 -48.46 -45.32
N ARG A 9 8.78 -48.44 -44.02
CA ARG A 9 8.79 -47.22 -43.22
C ARG A 9 10.17 -46.55 -43.29
N ARG A 10 10.24 -45.32 -43.80
CA ARG A 10 11.40 -44.42 -43.70
C ARG A 10 11.67 -44.03 -42.22
N PRO A 11 12.94 -43.99 -41.75
CA PRO A 11 13.26 -43.57 -40.39
C PRO A 11 12.99 -42.09 -40.22
N ALA A 12 12.31 -41.75 -39.13
CA ALA A 12 11.97 -40.37 -38.72
C ALA A 12 13.25 -39.57 -38.48
N ALA A 13 13.43 -38.52 -39.24
CA ALA A 13 14.46 -37.50 -39.01
C ALA A 13 14.28 -36.89 -37.62
N ARG A 14 15.27 -37.09 -36.78
CA ARG A 14 15.41 -36.42 -35.47
C ARG A 14 15.35 -34.89 -35.67
N ARG A 15 14.21 -34.26 -35.34
CA ARG A 15 14.12 -32.80 -35.24
C ARG A 15 15.01 -32.35 -34.08
N ARG A 16 16.05 -31.59 -34.41
CA ARG A 16 16.83 -30.83 -33.43
C ARG A 16 15.88 -29.84 -32.72
N PRO A 17 15.94 -29.69 -31.41
CA PRO A 17 15.19 -28.64 -30.73
C PRO A 17 15.72 -27.29 -31.22
N VAL A 18 14.83 -26.47 -31.79
CA VAL A 18 15.06 -25.05 -32.07
C VAL A 18 15.14 -24.36 -30.72
N VAL A 19 16.32 -23.90 -30.35
CA VAL A 19 16.53 -23.00 -29.23
C VAL A 19 15.83 -21.69 -29.62
N PRO A 20 14.85 -21.16 -28.86
CA PRO A 20 14.30 -19.86 -29.16
C PRO A 20 15.40 -18.82 -28.95
N GLU A 21 15.74 -18.10 -30.02
CA GLU A 21 16.54 -16.88 -29.95
C GLU A 21 15.97 -15.99 -28.86
N SER A 22 16.85 -15.62 -27.93
CA SER A 22 16.59 -14.66 -26.87
C SER A 22 16.08 -13.36 -27.50
N GLY A 23 14.75 -13.16 -27.38
CA GLY A 23 14.09 -11.94 -27.80
C GLY A 23 14.81 -10.74 -27.22
N SER A 24 15.30 -9.90 -28.11
CA SER A 24 15.87 -8.59 -27.81
C SER A 24 14.86 -7.79 -26.99
N VAL A 25 15.14 -7.62 -25.70
CA VAL A 25 14.41 -6.73 -24.79
C VAL A 25 14.40 -5.35 -25.42
N PRO A 26 13.24 -4.74 -25.67
CA PRO A 26 13.18 -3.44 -26.37
C PRO A 26 14.03 -2.41 -25.64
N ALA A 27 14.81 -1.68 -26.40
CA ALA A 27 15.79 -0.66 -25.94
C ALA A 27 15.17 0.46 -25.08
N LEU A 28 13.84 0.52 -24.96
CA LEU A 28 13.09 1.48 -24.15
C LEU A 28 13.26 1.25 -22.64
N LEU A 29 13.56 0.05 -22.17
CA LEU A 29 13.81 -0.22 -20.75
C LEU A 29 15.24 0.12 -20.29
N ARG A 30 16.15 0.40 -21.22
CA ARG A 30 17.52 0.81 -20.87
C ARG A 30 17.65 2.29 -20.51
N ARG A 31 16.66 3.12 -20.86
CA ARG A 31 16.76 4.58 -20.65
C ARG A 31 16.34 5.06 -19.26
N ALA A 32 15.68 4.20 -18.45
CA ALA A 32 15.23 4.55 -17.10
C ALA A 32 16.30 4.35 -15.99
N ARG A 33 17.52 3.88 -16.31
CA ARG A 33 18.55 3.60 -15.30
C ARG A 33 19.56 4.74 -15.06
N ARG A 34 19.29 5.96 -15.48
CA ARG A 34 20.25 7.06 -15.45
C ARG A 34 20.07 8.19 -14.43
N PRO A 35 19.44 8.09 -13.27
CA PRO A 35 19.75 9.12 -12.28
C PRO A 35 20.30 8.62 -10.94
N LEU A 36 20.46 7.32 -10.71
CA LEU A 36 20.86 6.84 -9.38
C LEU A 36 22.35 7.06 -9.03
N SER A 37 23.21 7.35 -10.02
CA SER A 37 24.65 7.50 -9.76
C SER A 37 25.04 8.84 -9.10
N LYS A 38 24.15 9.85 -9.11
CA LYS A 38 24.43 11.15 -8.46
C LYS A 38 24.04 11.20 -6.98
N VAL A 39 23.24 10.24 -6.50
CA VAL A 39 22.83 10.16 -5.08
C VAL A 39 23.96 9.66 -4.18
N THR A 40 24.96 8.99 -4.76
CA THR A 40 26.12 8.48 -4.01
C THR A 40 27.12 9.55 -3.58
N ALA A 41 27.01 10.77 -4.10
CA ALA A 41 27.90 11.89 -3.77
C ALA A 41 27.45 12.66 -2.50
N LEU A 42 26.23 12.43 -1.96
CA LEU A 42 25.83 13.10 -0.74
C LEU A 42 26.57 12.54 0.47
N PRO A 43 27.11 13.41 1.37
CA PRO A 43 27.66 12.95 2.63
C PRO A 43 26.56 12.20 3.42
N ALA A 44 26.93 11.11 4.07
CA ALA A 44 25.99 10.20 4.73
C ALA A 44 24.96 10.90 5.64
N ARG A 45 25.38 12.00 6.28
CA ARG A 45 24.53 12.84 7.14
C ARG A 45 23.36 13.52 6.44
N TRP A 46 23.41 13.72 5.11
CA TRP A 46 22.37 14.38 4.34
C TRP A 46 21.36 13.42 3.68
N ILE A 47 21.67 12.12 3.66
CA ILE A 47 20.82 11.14 2.99
C ILE A 47 19.43 11.07 3.64
N VAL A 48 19.39 11.00 4.98
CA VAL A 48 18.12 10.93 5.72
C VAL A 48 17.29 12.20 5.56
N PRO A 49 17.83 13.43 5.83
CA PRO A 49 17.03 14.65 5.70
C PRO A 49 16.56 14.88 4.25
N VAL A 50 17.38 14.58 3.25
CA VAL A 50 16.96 14.68 1.83
C VAL A 50 15.86 13.68 1.51
N ALA A 51 15.96 12.44 2.00
CA ALA A 51 14.93 11.42 1.80
C ALA A 51 13.62 11.80 2.50
N VAL A 52 13.67 12.36 3.70
CA VAL A 52 12.51 12.90 4.42
C VAL A 52 11.86 14.03 3.64
N LEU A 53 12.64 15.01 3.18
CA LEU A 53 12.13 16.12 2.38
C LEU A 53 11.51 15.66 1.06
N ALA A 54 12.18 14.76 0.34
CA ALA A 54 11.67 14.21 -0.90
C ALA A 54 10.35 13.44 -0.67
N GLY A 55 10.29 12.64 0.39
CA GLY A 55 9.08 11.93 0.79
C GLY A 55 7.95 12.89 1.20
N ALA A 56 8.26 13.93 1.98
CA ALA A 56 7.29 14.95 2.38
C ALA A 56 6.74 15.73 1.18
N LEU A 57 7.60 16.12 0.24
CA LEU A 57 7.19 16.78 -0.99
C LEU A 57 6.32 15.88 -1.86
N ALA A 58 6.71 14.61 -2.05
CA ALA A 58 5.91 13.66 -2.82
C ALA A 58 4.55 13.38 -2.16
N GLY A 59 4.51 13.19 -0.84
CA GLY A 59 3.28 13.00 -0.09
C GLY A 59 2.40 14.24 -0.06
N GLY A 60 2.99 15.42 0.11
CA GLY A 60 2.28 16.70 0.11
C GLY A 60 1.65 17.02 -1.25
N THR A 61 2.41 16.87 -2.34
CA THR A 61 1.90 17.06 -3.71
C THR A 61 0.78 16.07 -4.04
N TYR A 62 0.92 14.81 -3.65
CA TYR A 62 -0.15 13.82 -3.79
C TYR A 62 -1.41 14.23 -3.03
N GLY A 63 -1.26 14.68 -1.77
CA GLY A 63 -2.39 15.16 -0.96
C GLY A 63 -3.07 16.41 -1.53
N MET A 64 -2.33 17.31 -2.20
CA MET A 64 -2.88 18.50 -2.86
C MET A 64 -3.63 18.17 -4.16
N LEU A 65 -3.14 17.18 -4.92
CA LEU A 65 -3.74 16.79 -6.21
C LEU A 65 -5.00 15.92 -6.03
N ARG A 66 -5.22 15.36 -4.85
CA ARG A 66 -6.41 14.54 -4.60
C ARG A 66 -7.64 15.42 -4.42
N THR A 67 -8.72 15.08 -5.12
CA THR A 67 -10.04 15.72 -4.92
C THR A 67 -10.52 15.46 -3.50
N PRO A 68 -10.96 16.50 -2.75
CA PRO A 68 -11.53 16.34 -1.42
C PRO A 68 -12.80 15.47 -1.51
N GLN A 69 -12.97 14.56 -0.58
CA GLN A 69 -14.16 13.72 -0.49
C GLN A 69 -14.90 14.05 0.80
N TYR A 70 -16.22 14.17 0.69
CA TYR A 70 -17.13 14.44 1.79
C TYR A 70 -17.98 13.21 2.04
N SER A 71 -18.19 12.87 3.31
CA SER A 71 -19.02 11.73 3.70
C SER A 71 -20.21 12.19 4.51
N ALA A 72 -21.40 11.73 4.17
CA ALA A 72 -22.62 11.99 4.91
C ALA A 72 -23.34 10.69 5.24
N THR A 73 -23.91 10.56 6.42
CA THR A 73 -24.57 9.35 6.89
C THR A 73 -26.00 9.65 7.30
N SER A 74 -26.94 8.86 6.81
CA SER A 74 -28.35 8.80 7.21
C SER A 74 -28.62 7.50 7.95
N TYR A 75 -29.52 7.52 8.92
CA TYR A 75 -29.89 6.36 9.72
C TYR A 75 -31.33 5.97 9.51
N VAL A 76 -31.55 4.70 9.29
CA VAL A 76 -32.87 4.07 9.15
C VAL A 76 -33.04 3.05 10.25
N VAL A 77 -34.16 3.07 10.94
CA VAL A 77 -34.51 2.13 12.02
C VAL A 77 -35.67 1.25 11.56
N VAL A 78 -35.58 -0.02 11.95
CA VAL A 78 -36.65 -1.01 11.75
C VAL A 78 -37.37 -1.20 13.08
N VAL A 79 -38.65 -0.88 13.12
CA VAL A 79 -39.46 -0.97 14.33
C VAL A 79 -40.47 -2.12 14.17
N PRO A 80 -40.59 -3.03 15.14
CA PRO A 80 -41.64 -4.05 15.11
C PRO A 80 -43.01 -3.39 15.25
N THR A 81 -44.01 -3.92 14.57
CA THR A 81 -45.41 -3.55 14.83
C THR A 81 -45.92 -4.31 16.08
N GLU A 82 -47.03 -3.87 16.65
CA GLU A 82 -47.58 -4.34 17.95
C GLU A 82 -47.69 -5.87 18.13
N ARG A 83 -47.53 -6.63 17.07
CA ARG A 83 -47.67 -8.12 17.08
C ARG A 83 -46.41 -8.84 16.63
N SER A 84 -45.26 -8.17 16.52
CA SER A 84 -44.02 -8.82 16.09
C SER A 84 -42.93 -8.81 17.16
N ASP A 85 -42.13 -9.86 17.15
CA ASP A 85 -41.01 -10.05 18.07
C ASP A 85 -39.92 -9.01 17.76
N PRO A 86 -39.31 -8.35 18.75
CA PRO A 86 -38.13 -7.50 18.59
C PRO A 86 -36.97 -8.17 17.84
N ALA A 87 -36.77 -9.48 18.04
CA ALA A 87 -35.74 -10.24 17.31
C ALA A 87 -36.03 -10.30 15.80
N ALA A 88 -37.29 -10.31 15.39
CA ALA A 88 -37.65 -10.24 13.98
C ALA A 88 -37.27 -8.93 13.34
N ALA A 89 -37.36 -7.81 14.07
CA ALA A 89 -36.92 -6.49 13.56
C ALA A 89 -35.40 -6.43 13.34
N LEU A 90 -34.63 -7.02 14.25
CA LEU A 90 -33.16 -7.13 14.11
C LEU A 90 -32.78 -8.01 12.92
N GLY A 91 -33.40 -9.17 12.76
CA GLY A 91 -33.21 -10.08 11.64
C GLY A 91 -33.56 -9.42 10.30
N PHE A 92 -34.70 -8.70 10.26
CA PHE A 92 -35.10 -7.94 9.08
C PHE A 92 -34.09 -6.82 8.75
N ALA A 93 -33.68 -6.01 9.74
CA ALA A 93 -32.68 -4.96 9.54
C ALA A 93 -31.38 -5.52 8.96
N THR A 94 -30.91 -6.65 9.50
CA THR A 94 -29.69 -7.29 9.02
C THR A 94 -29.81 -7.81 7.58
N ALA A 95 -30.92 -8.48 7.26
CA ALA A 95 -31.18 -9.00 5.91
C ALA A 95 -31.39 -7.85 4.92
N TYR A 96 -32.21 -6.86 5.30
CA TYR A 96 -32.56 -5.72 4.45
C TYR A 96 -31.37 -4.79 4.19
N GLY A 97 -30.50 -4.60 5.20
CA GLY A 97 -29.29 -3.81 5.07
C GLY A 97 -28.31 -4.39 4.04
N ARG A 98 -28.25 -5.73 3.89
CA ARG A 98 -27.39 -6.38 2.87
C ARG A 98 -27.83 -6.09 1.45
N VAL A 99 -29.13 -5.92 1.21
CA VAL A 99 -29.70 -5.64 -0.12
C VAL A 99 -30.06 -4.16 -0.29
N ALA A 100 -29.83 -3.34 0.72
CA ALA A 100 -30.25 -1.95 0.77
C ALA A 100 -29.82 -1.13 -0.44
N THR A 101 -28.56 -1.26 -0.87
CA THR A 101 -28.04 -0.57 -2.04
C THR A 101 -28.74 -1.01 -3.33
N GLN A 102 -29.06 -2.30 -3.46
CA GLN A 102 -29.76 -2.83 -4.63
C GLN A 102 -31.21 -2.34 -4.67
N VAL A 103 -31.90 -2.38 -3.53
CA VAL A 103 -33.28 -1.88 -3.39
C VAL A 103 -33.35 -0.38 -3.74
N ALA A 104 -32.38 0.40 -3.25
CA ALA A 104 -32.32 1.82 -3.53
C ALA A 104 -32.08 2.12 -5.03
N LEU A 105 -31.32 1.29 -5.73
CA LEU A 105 -31.03 1.44 -7.17
C LEU A 105 -32.25 1.09 -8.05
N ILE A 106 -33.09 0.15 -7.61
CA ILE A 106 -34.33 -0.20 -8.31
C ILE A 106 -35.39 0.89 -8.08
N GLY A 107 -35.35 1.58 -6.94
CA GLY A 107 -36.21 2.69 -6.62
C GLY A 107 -35.74 4.04 -7.18
N ASP A 108 -36.39 5.12 -6.76
CA ASP A 108 -36.15 6.49 -7.23
C ASP A 108 -34.93 7.18 -6.57
N ALA A 109 -34.10 6.44 -5.81
CA ALA A 109 -32.93 7.01 -5.13
C ALA A 109 -31.97 7.78 -6.05
N PRO A 110 -31.66 7.32 -7.29
CA PRO A 110 -30.83 8.06 -8.23
C PRO A 110 -31.43 9.41 -8.62
N VAL A 111 -32.74 9.45 -8.78
CA VAL A 111 -33.47 10.66 -9.14
C VAL A 111 -33.43 11.68 -8.02
N TRP A 112 -33.69 11.26 -6.78
CA TRP A 112 -33.64 12.15 -5.61
C TRP A 112 -32.24 12.61 -5.25
N ALA A 113 -31.24 11.74 -5.47
CA ALA A 113 -29.84 12.08 -5.27
C ALA A 113 -29.30 12.99 -6.38
N GLY A 114 -29.94 13.07 -7.53
CA GLY A 114 -29.46 13.81 -8.68
C GLY A 114 -28.19 13.27 -9.29
N VAL A 115 -27.95 11.94 -9.15
CA VAL A 115 -26.76 11.27 -9.65
C VAL A 115 -27.13 10.00 -10.42
N PRO A 116 -26.28 9.55 -11.37
CA PRO A 116 -26.49 8.30 -12.07
C PRO A 116 -26.47 7.10 -11.09
N ALA A 117 -27.27 6.06 -11.39
CA ALA A 117 -27.33 4.84 -10.58
C ALA A 117 -25.96 4.18 -10.37
N ARG A 118 -25.07 4.26 -11.35
CA ARG A 118 -23.68 3.76 -11.25
C ARG A 118 -22.90 4.49 -10.15
N THR A 119 -22.95 5.82 -10.15
CA THR A 119 -22.28 6.65 -9.12
C THR A 119 -22.82 6.32 -7.73
N LEU A 120 -24.15 6.19 -7.61
CA LEU A 120 -24.79 5.82 -6.35
C LEU A 120 -24.28 4.46 -5.84
N ARG A 121 -24.16 3.47 -6.71
CA ARG A 121 -23.65 2.13 -6.36
C ARG A 121 -22.20 2.15 -5.89
N GLU A 122 -21.36 2.95 -6.52
CA GLU A 122 -19.93 3.04 -6.22
C GLU A 122 -19.65 3.90 -4.97
N SER A 123 -20.53 4.84 -4.65
CA SER A 123 -20.31 5.87 -3.63
C SER A 123 -21.11 5.66 -2.36
N VAL A 124 -22.07 4.73 -2.32
CA VAL A 124 -22.90 4.47 -1.13
C VAL A 124 -22.58 3.12 -0.53
N GLN A 125 -22.38 3.15 0.79
CA GLN A 125 -22.19 1.97 1.62
C GLN A 125 -23.27 1.89 2.68
N THR A 126 -23.75 0.69 2.94
CA THR A 126 -24.72 0.40 4.00
C THR A 126 -24.12 -0.53 5.03
N ALA A 127 -24.36 -0.23 6.29
CA ALA A 127 -23.95 -1.09 7.40
C ALA A 127 -25.12 -1.25 8.38
N THR A 128 -25.20 -2.42 9.02
CA THR A 128 -26.21 -2.73 10.04
C THR A 128 -25.54 -2.80 11.39
N SER A 129 -26.24 -2.33 12.44
CA SER A 129 -25.78 -2.52 13.82
C SER A 129 -26.09 -3.95 14.27
N PRO A 130 -25.16 -4.63 14.94
CA PRO A 130 -25.42 -5.96 15.49
C PRO A 130 -26.40 -5.94 16.68
N ASP A 131 -26.43 -4.84 17.44
CA ASP A 131 -27.16 -4.74 18.70
C ASP A 131 -28.46 -3.94 18.58
N ALA A 132 -28.71 -3.30 17.44
CA ALA A 132 -29.90 -2.49 17.22
C ALA A 132 -30.45 -2.70 15.80
N PRO A 133 -31.77 -2.68 15.63
CA PRO A 133 -32.39 -2.82 14.30
C PRO A 133 -32.23 -1.53 13.48
N MET A 134 -31.00 -1.11 13.26
CA MET A 134 -30.63 0.11 12.56
C MET A 134 -29.76 -0.19 11.33
N ILE A 135 -30.00 0.57 10.29
CA ILE A 135 -29.20 0.56 9.07
C ILE A 135 -28.60 1.96 8.90
N SER A 136 -27.30 2.05 8.83
CA SER A 136 -26.59 3.27 8.44
C SER A 136 -26.36 3.27 6.95
N VAL A 137 -26.63 4.40 6.32
CA VAL A 137 -26.42 4.65 4.89
C VAL A 137 -25.40 5.77 4.78
N THR A 138 -24.20 5.45 4.36
CA THR A 138 -23.10 6.41 4.21
C THR A 138 -22.82 6.62 2.73
N ALA A 139 -22.85 7.87 2.29
CA ALA A 139 -22.52 8.27 0.94
C ALA A 139 -21.29 9.17 0.92
N THR A 140 -20.44 8.98 -0.09
CA THR A 140 -19.21 9.76 -0.28
C THR A 140 -19.24 10.45 -1.63
N SER A 141 -18.88 11.74 -1.68
CA SER A 141 -18.87 12.55 -2.91
C SER A 141 -17.83 13.66 -2.82
N ASP A 142 -17.46 14.23 -3.95
CA ASP A 142 -16.64 15.43 -4.06
C ASP A 142 -17.33 16.70 -3.54
N ARG A 143 -18.66 16.65 -3.34
CA ARG A 143 -19.49 17.76 -2.81
C ARG A 143 -20.27 17.30 -1.59
N ALA A 144 -20.22 18.07 -0.52
CA ALA A 144 -20.95 17.79 0.71
C ALA A 144 -22.47 17.66 0.49
N SER A 145 -23.06 18.56 -0.30
CA SER A 145 -24.50 18.53 -0.63
C SER A 145 -24.90 17.25 -1.40
N THR A 146 -24.07 16.81 -2.34
CA THR A 146 -24.32 15.59 -3.10
C THR A 146 -24.21 14.33 -2.21
N ALA A 147 -23.23 14.29 -1.29
CA ALA A 147 -23.14 13.21 -0.32
C ALA A 147 -24.41 13.10 0.55
N VAL A 148 -24.92 14.26 1.02
CA VAL A 148 -26.17 14.32 1.80
C VAL A 148 -27.35 13.82 0.96
N SER A 149 -27.50 14.34 -0.27
CA SER A 149 -28.60 13.94 -1.14
C SER A 149 -28.58 12.44 -1.49
N MET A 150 -27.40 11.85 -1.70
CA MET A 150 -27.25 10.42 -1.94
C MET A 150 -27.64 9.59 -0.72
N ALA A 151 -27.13 9.95 0.48
CA ALA A 151 -27.45 9.23 1.71
C ALA A 151 -28.94 9.29 2.02
N ASP A 152 -29.56 10.48 1.94
CA ASP A 152 -31.00 10.66 2.18
C ASP A 152 -31.87 10.05 1.08
N GLY A 153 -31.45 10.11 -0.17
CA GLY A 153 -32.15 9.49 -1.29
C GLY A 153 -32.27 7.97 -1.11
N VAL A 154 -31.16 7.34 -0.72
CA VAL A 154 -31.15 5.89 -0.44
C VAL A 154 -32.00 5.58 0.80
N ALA A 155 -31.83 6.31 1.90
CA ALA A 155 -32.63 6.10 3.11
C ALA A 155 -34.14 6.23 2.83
N ARG A 156 -34.53 7.22 2.03
CA ARG A 156 -35.93 7.41 1.60
C ARG A 156 -36.42 6.24 0.75
N ALA A 157 -35.62 5.76 -0.20
CA ALA A 157 -35.97 4.59 -1.01
C ALA A 157 -36.19 3.34 -0.15
N LEU A 158 -35.35 3.15 0.86
CA LEU A 158 -35.49 2.04 1.83
C LEU A 158 -36.79 2.15 2.63
N VAL A 159 -37.15 3.34 3.09
CA VAL A 159 -38.38 3.58 3.85
C VAL A 159 -39.61 3.30 2.97
N LEU A 160 -39.62 3.78 1.72
CA LEU A 160 -40.73 3.55 0.82
C LEU A 160 -40.90 2.08 0.45
N ASN A 161 -39.82 1.39 0.12
CA ASN A 161 -39.87 -0.04 -0.17
C ASN A 161 -40.25 -0.85 1.10
N GLY A 162 -39.69 -0.49 2.26
CA GLY A 162 -40.03 -1.12 3.54
C GLY A 162 -41.51 -0.94 3.90
N SER A 163 -42.11 0.22 3.58
CA SER A 163 -43.53 0.45 3.83
C SER A 163 -44.45 -0.46 2.98
N GLN A 164 -44.05 -0.77 1.73
CA GLN A 164 -44.75 -1.73 0.87
C GLN A 164 -44.72 -3.16 1.45
N LEU A 165 -43.61 -3.52 2.10
CA LEU A 165 -43.41 -4.84 2.69
C LEU A 165 -44.01 -4.97 4.10
N GLN A 166 -44.47 -3.89 4.72
CA GLN A 166 -44.96 -3.85 6.10
C GLN A 166 -46.10 -4.87 6.36
N GLY A 167 -47.01 -5.04 5.39
CA GLY A 167 -48.11 -5.98 5.50
C GLY A 167 -47.69 -7.43 5.70
N SER A 168 -46.64 -7.86 5.01
CA SER A 168 -46.09 -9.21 5.03
C SER A 168 -45.06 -9.44 6.14
N THR A 169 -44.22 -8.47 6.41
CA THR A 169 -43.07 -8.58 7.31
C THR A 169 -43.40 -8.20 8.76
N LYS A 170 -44.52 -7.51 9.01
CA LYS A 170 -44.94 -6.99 10.32
C LYS A 170 -43.89 -6.08 10.98
N VAL A 171 -43.01 -5.45 10.18
CA VAL A 171 -42.05 -4.46 10.65
C VAL A 171 -42.27 -3.14 9.86
N ARG A 172 -41.94 -2.04 10.50
CA ARG A 172 -41.99 -0.71 9.92
C ARG A 172 -40.59 -0.14 9.79
N VAL A 173 -40.27 0.36 8.61
CA VAL A 173 -38.99 1.02 8.34
C VAL A 173 -39.17 2.52 8.40
N LEU A 174 -38.39 3.21 9.22
CA LEU A 174 -38.50 4.65 9.46
C LEU A 174 -37.11 5.30 9.31
N GLN A 175 -37.06 6.48 8.71
CA GLN A 175 -35.83 7.27 8.75
C GLN A 175 -35.69 7.90 10.14
N PHE A 176 -34.64 7.49 10.88
CA PHE A 176 -34.38 7.95 12.23
C PHE A 176 -33.66 9.30 12.23
N SER A 177 -32.63 9.42 11.37
CA SER A 177 -31.88 10.67 11.23
C SER A 177 -31.57 10.91 9.76
N ARG A 178 -31.69 12.16 9.34
CA ARG A 178 -31.25 12.60 8.02
C ARG A 178 -29.73 12.82 8.01
N ALA A 179 -29.15 12.73 6.85
CA ALA A 179 -27.77 13.06 6.63
C ALA A 179 -27.52 14.55 6.87
N VAL A 180 -26.47 14.86 7.59
CA VAL A 180 -26.03 16.23 7.86
C VAL A 180 -24.79 16.52 7.00
N ALA A 181 -24.72 17.73 6.46
CA ALA A 181 -23.56 18.16 5.70
C ALA A 181 -22.30 18.16 6.58
N PRO A 182 -21.24 17.48 6.16
CA PRO A 182 -20.01 17.45 6.91
C PRO A 182 -19.31 18.82 6.87
N ASN A 183 -18.70 19.22 7.98
CA ASN A 183 -17.97 20.50 8.09
C ASN A 183 -16.61 20.48 7.35
N GLY A 184 -16.14 19.33 6.90
CA GLY A 184 -14.88 19.19 6.18
C GLY A 184 -14.77 17.88 5.42
N PRO A 185 -13.78 17.77 4.54
CA PRO A 185 -13.54 16.56 3.80
C PRO A 185 -12.99 15.44 4.69
N VAL A 186 -13.33 14.20 4.40
CA VAL A 186 -12.81 13.00 5.08
C VAL A 186 -11.46 12.55 4.52
N THR A 187 -11.05 13.09 3.38
CA THR A 187 -9.72 12.82 2.83
C THR A 187 -8.64 13.45 3.72
N PRO A 188 -7.49 12.73 3.91
CA PRO A 188 -6.38 13.28 4.66
C PRO A 188 -5.91 14.62 4.09
N SER A 189 -5.62 15.57 4.95
CA SER A 189 -5.07 16.86 4.55
C SER A 189 -3.70 16.68 3.88
N ALA A 190 -3.32 17.64 3.02
CA ALA A 190 -1.99 17.65 2.38
C ALA A 190 -0.85 17.60 3.41
N GLY A 191 -1.05 18.26 4.59
CA GLY A 191 -0.08 18.22 5.69
C GLY A 191 0.09 16.81 6.28
N LEU A 192 -1.01 16.08 6.50
CA LEU A 192 -0.95 14.70 6.99
C LEU A 192 -0.29 13.78 5.96
N SER A 193 -0.64 13.95 4.67
CA SER A 193 -0.02 13.19 3.58
C SER A 193 1.48 13.47 3.46
N ALA A 194 1.92 14.72 3.69
CA ALA A 194 3.33 15.10 3.74
C ALA A 194 4.06 14.45 4.93
N LEU A 195 3.44 14.41 6.11
CA LEU A 195 4.01 13.73 7.28
C LEU A 195 4.20 12.24 7.05
N VAL A 196 3.18 11.57 6.48
CA VAL A 196 3.27 10.14 6.14
C VAL A 196 4.35 9.90 5.06
N GLY A 197 4.39 10.74 4.03
CA GLY A 197 5.42 10.68 3.00
C GLY A 197 6.82 10.92 3.56
N GLY A 198 6.97 11.90 4.46
CA GLY A 198 8.23 12.22 5.13
C GLY A 198 8.73 11.07 6.02
N SER A 199 7.85 10.44 6.79
CA SER A 199 8.21 9.28 7.64
C SER A 199 8.63 8.08 6.79
N ALA A 200 7.90 7.79 5.72
CA ALA A 200 8.27 6.73 4.77
C ALA A 200 9.62 7.02 4.09
N GLY A 201 9.83 8.27 3.67
CA GLY A 201 11.11 8.73 3.11
C GLY A 201 12.25 8.59 4.09
N GLY A 202 12.03 8.94 5.38
CA GLY A 202 13.00 8.78 6.45
C GLY A 202 13.39 7.31 6.69
N LEU A 203 12.41 6.41 6.72
CA LEU A 203 12.66 4.97 6.83
C LEU A 203 13.48 4.43 5.66
N LEU A 204 13.10 4.79 4.42
CA LEU A 204 13.85 4.38 3.23
C LEU A 204 15.26 4.96 3.19
N GLY A 205 15.42 6.23 3.62
CA GLY A 205 16.72 6.89 3.73
C GLY A 205 17.60 6.23 4.78
N GLY A 206 17.04 5.89 5.94
CA GLY A 206 17.72 5.15 7.01
C GLY A 206 18.16 3.75 6.57
N LEU A 207 17.26 3.02 5.90
CA LEU A 207 17.59 1.70 5.34
C LEU A 207 18.70 1.80 4.29
N GLY A 208 18.62 2.81 3.40
CA GLY A 208 19.68 3.08 2.42
C GLY A 208 21.04 3.38 3.07
N LEU A 209 21.03 4.03 4.23
CA LEU A 209 22.25 4.28 5.01
C LEU A 209 22.85 2.99 5.58
N LEU A 210 21.98 2.07 6.03
CA LEU A 210 22.39 0.78 6.60
C LEU A 210 23.05 -0.14 5.55
N VAL A 211 22.50 -0.13 4.33
CA VAL A 211 22.99 -0.96 3.22
C VAL A 211 24.24 -0.35 2.56
N ARG A 212 24.56 0.91 2.85
CA ARG A 212 25.73 1.57 2.26
C ARG A 212 27.01 0.90 2.74
N PRO A 213 27.86 0.37 1.83
CA PRO A 213 29.16 -0.19 2.20
C PRO A 213 29.97 0.91 2.89
N LYS A 214 30.42 0.67 4.12
CA LYS A 214 31.38 1.56 4.78
C LYS A 214 32.59 1.68 3.86
N PRO A 215 33.06 2.91 3.52
CA PRO A 215 34.36 3.04 2.87
C PRO A 215 35.36 2.33 3.79
N ARG A 216 36.04 1.30 3.26
CA ARG A 216 37.17 0.70 3.94
C ARG A 216 38.12 1.87 4.23
N ARG A 217 38.17 2.31 5.49
CA ARG A 217 39.28 3.11 5.98
C ARG A 217 40.49 2.30 5.61
N GLY A 218 41.37 2.91 4.75
CA GLY A 218 42.55 2.23 4.28
C GLY A 218 43.21 1.50 5.45
N GLU A 219 43.45 0.23 5.24
CA GLU A 219 44.30 -0.53 6.16
C GLU A 219 45.52 0.32 6.36
N PHE A 220 45.70 0.83 7.60
CA PHE A 220 46.99 1.24 8.02
C PHE A 220 47.86 0.00 7.83
N HIS A 221 48.64 -0.02 6.75
CA HIS A 221 49.74 -0.94 6.64
C HIS A 221 50.60 -0.63 7.86
N ALA A 222 50.45 -1.44 8.91
CA ALA A 222 51.45 -1.48 9.96
C ALA A 222 52.74 -1.78 9.23
N ASN A 223 53.59 -0.76 9.18
CA ASN A 223 54.93 -0.90 8.64
C ASN A 223 55.60 -1.92 9.55
N VAL A 224 55.49 -3.21 9.20
CA VAL A 224 56.23 -4.29 9.88
C VAL A 224 57.68 -3.96 9.59
N PRO A 225 58.51 -3.65 10.65
CA PRO A 225 59.91 -3.46 10.45
C PRO A 225 60.46 -4.71 9.77
N GLY A 226 61.07 -4.56 8.61
CA GLY A 226 61.74 -5.66 7.93
C GLY A 226 62.78 -6.27 8.85
N PRO A 227 63.09 -7.57 8.72
CA PRO A 227 64.13 -8.20 9.49
C PRO A 227 65.44 -7.41 9.31
N ALA A 228 66.07 -7.05 10.43
CA ALA A 228 67.38 -6.34 10.45
C ALA A 228 68.38 -7.11 9.59
N PRO A 229 69.19 -6.43 8.75
CA PRO A 229 70.24 -7.09 7.99
C PRO A 229 71.20 -7.77 8.97
N SER A 230 71.45 -9.07 8.76
CA SER A 230 72.37 -9.88 9.50
C SER A 230 73.75 -9.20 9.51
N ALA A 231 74.25 -8.89 10.72
CA ALA A 231 75.61 -8.37 10.89
C ALA A 231 76.62 -9.40 10.37
N PRO A 232 77.71 -8.97 9.65
CA PRO A 232 78.72 -9.88 9.18
C PRO A 232 79.50 -10.50 10.41
N PRO A 233 80.02 -11.74 10.29
CA PRO A 233 80.73 -12.43 11.38
C PRO A 233 81.98 -11.64 11.76
N GLN A 234 82.02 -11.20 13.00
CA GLN A 234 83.23 -10.61 13.55
C GLN A 234 84.28 -11.71 13.79
N SER A 235 85.43 -11.60 13.13
CA SER A 235 86.61 -12.43 13.34
C SER A 235 87.12 -12.27 14.76
N PRO A 236 87.60 -13.34 15.42
CA PRO A 236 88.19 -13.23 16.74
C PRO A 236 89.57 -12.55 16.71
N SER A 237 89.68 -11.32 17.28
CA SER A 237 90.94 -10.61 17.42
C SER A 237 91.43 -10.78 18.82
N GLN A 238 92.49 -11.56 18.89
CA GLN A 238 93.68 -11.55 19.81
C GLN A 238 93.44 -11.16 21.26
N ALA A 239 93.74 -12.12 22.09
CA ALA A 239 94.07 -12.03 23.51
C ALA A 239 95.15 -10.96 23.72
N GLN A 240 94.89 -9.96 24.55
CA GLN A 240 95.91 -9.14 25.16
C GLN A 240 95.89 -9.36 26.66
N SER A 241 97.04 -9.77 27.10
CA SER A 241 97.53 -10.12 28.42
C SER A 241 97.22 -9.08 29.53
N LEU A 242 96.79 -9.58 30.66
CA LEU A 242 96.73 -8.87 31.95
C LEU A 242 98.16 -8.60 32.49
N PRO A 243 98.38 -7.47 33.08
CA PRO A 243 99.44 -7.38 34.12
C PRO A 243 98.84 -7.59 35.49
N GLN A 244 99.57 -8.34 36.31
CA GLN A 244 99.32 -8.64 37.73
C GLN A 244 99.46 -7.39 38.60
N PRO A 245 98.75 -7.31 39.75
CA PRO A 245 99.00 -6.33 40.78
C PRO A 245 100.17 -6.80 41.70
N GLU A 246 101.16 -5.93 41.82
CA GLU A 246 102.15 -6.08 42.93
C GLU A 246 101.58 -5.56 44.23
N THR A 247 101.79 -6.33 45.27
CA THR A 247 101.67 -6.05 46.69
C THR A 247 102.70 -5.07 47.17
N VAL A 248 102.32 -4.09 48.02
CA VAL A 248 102.88 -3.69 49.32
C VAL A 248 101.74 -3.05 50.11
#